data_32f506ceb6b1e3a12386aba6627b7235
#
_entry.id   32f506ceb6b1e3a12386aba6627b7235
#
_cell.length_a   1.000
_cell.length_b   1.000
_cell.length_c   1.000
_cell.angle_alpha   90.00
_cell.angle_beta   90.00
_cell.angle_gamma   90.00
#
_symmetry.space_group_name_H-M   'P 1'
#
loop_
_entity.id
_entity.type
_entity.pdbx_description
1 polymer ?
#
loop_
_entity_poly.entity_id
_entity_poly.type
_entity_poly.pdbx_seq_one_letter_code
_entity_poly.pdbx_strand_id
1 'polypeptide(L)'
;MAATVAHANHVPNQVGRGGLSKVMSGGVGNSNGQQQQQQLLQQQQQQRDTEAGVGPIANRRLTPQDFHVVRTLGTGTFARVCLVRPANATEEERDAVFALKILRKTEVIKLKQIDHVRHERMILGDVAGHPFITNLISSFADRDHLYMLLDYVPGGELFSYLRKFRRFEEDTARFYAAEIVLVLEYLHEQQNRVAYRDLKPENLLLDAEGHIKLVDFGFAKRLSNSDGQPIETYTLCGTPEYLAPEVIHNKGHTTAVDWWALGILIYEFLTGYPPFWHQNPIEIYKQIVEKPVMFPHDPPVSAEAQDLIRSLCTVDRSRRLGNVSGGAAKVKEHAFFRGVNWDDMYNRRVRGPIIPPIRYPGDAQCFDIYPEDDGKREPYTDEMVQKYDDYFKDF
;
A
#
# COMPACT_ATOMS: atom_id res chain seq x y z
N MET A 1 -7.88 37.95 -7.63
CA MET A 1 -9.18 38.65 -7.81
C MET A 1 -10.27 37.59 -7.66
N ALA A 2 -11.04 37.82 -6.61
CA ALA A 2 -12.48 37.67 -6.41
C ALA A 2 -12.99 36.22 -6.61
N ALA A 3 -13.33 35.48 -5.57
CA ALA A 3 -14.43 35.59 -4.60
C ALA A 3 -15.82 35.63 -5.27
N THR A 4 -16.68 34.72 -4.86
CA THR A 4 -18.04 34.96 -4.34
C THR A 4 -18.88 33.68 -4.54
N VAL A 5 -19.23 33.02 -3.48
CA VAL A 5 -20.42 33.04 -2.61
C VAL A 5 -21.56 32.10 -3.03
N ALA A 6 -21.96 31.33 -2.04
CA ALA A 6 -23.02 30.36 -1.93
C ALA A 6 -24.43 30.91 -2.18
N HIS A 7 -25.37 30.01 -2.50
CA HIS A 7 -26.74 30.10 -1.98
C HIS A 7 -27.36 28.72 -1.72
N ALA A 8 -27.75 28.55 -0.48
CA ALA A 8 -28.64 27.50 -0.01
C ALA A 8 -30.08 27.84 -0.36
N ASN A 9 -30.91 26.83 -0.63
CA ASN A 9 -32.35 26.94 -0.42
C ASN A 9 -32.94 25.63 0.11
N HIS A 10 -33.78 25.82 1.05
CA HIS A 10 -34.40 24.94 2.02
C HIS A 10 -35.85 24.59 1.63
N VAL A 11 -36.28 23.29 1.88
CA VAL A 11 -37.54 22.80 2.52
C VAL A 11 -38.83 22.75 1.63
N PRO A 12 -39.88 21.96 1.96
CA PRO A 12 -40.11 20.96 3.02
C PRO A 12 -40.85 19.64 2.67
N ASN A 13 -40.89 18.76 3.69
CA ASN A 13 -41.75 17.64 4.01
C ASN A 13 -43.13 17.54 3.38
N GLN A 14 -43.56 16.30 3.06
CA GLN A 14 -44.89 15.83 3.50
C GLN A 14 -44.93 14.29 3.75
N VAL A 15 -45.70 13.97 4.76
CA VAL A 15 -45.97 12.71 5.46
C VAL A 15 -47.00 11.88 4.71
N GLY A 16 -46.82 10.55 4.68
CA GLY A 16 -47.85 9.61 4.27
C GLY A 16 -47.72 8.27 5.04
N ARG A 17 -48.64 8.03 5.94
CA ARG A 17 -48.81 6.80 6.77
C ARG A 17 -49.50 5.67 6.00
N GLY A 18 -49.11 4.44 6.35
CA GLY A 18 -49.91 3.20 6.16
C GLY A 18 -48.95 2.02 5.94
N GLY A 19 -48.78 1.06 6.77
CA GLY A 19 -49.62 0.18 7.49
C GLY A 19 -49.07 -1.25 7.34
N LEU A 20 -48.54 -1.81 8.42
CA LEU A 20 -48.38 -3.23 8.82
C LEU A 20 -48.42 -4.36 7.77
N SER A 21 -47.33 -5.17 7.73
CA SER A 21 -47.47 -6.57 8.18
C SER A 21 -46.12 -7.22 8.51
N LYS A 22 -46.08 -7.90 9.64
CA LYS A 22 -45.01 -8.73 10.18
C LYS A 22 -44.85 -9.99 9.34
N VAL A 23 -43.63 -10.31 8.92
CA VAL A 23 -43.20 -11.71 8.77
C VAL A 23 -41.80 -11.80 9.38
N MET A 24 -41.72 -12.52 10.49
CA MET A 24 -40.49 -12.99 11.09
C MET A 24 -39.92 -14.14 10.26
N SER A 25 -38.67 -14.04 9.84
CA SER A 25 -37.84 -15.22 9.61
C SER A 25 -36.44 -14.90 10.06
N GLY A 26 -35.98 -15.63 11.07
CA GLY A 26 -34.65 -15.48 11.68
C GLY A 26 -33.54 -15.83 10.72
N GLY A 27 -32.55 -14.96 10.69
CA GLY A 27 -31.25 -15.17 10.08
C GLY A 27 -30.17 -14.99 11.15
N VAL A 28 -30.02 -16.00 12.02
CA VAL A 28 -28.81 -16.15 12.85
C VAL A 28 -27.77 -16.85 11.96
N GLY A 29 -26.78 -16.15 11.49
CA GLY A 29 -25.72 -16.78 10.75
C GLY A 29 -24.75 -15.78 10.13
N ASN A 30 -23.71 -15.38 10.80
CA ASN A 30 -22.34 -15.27 10.28
C ASN A 30 -21.33 -14.54 11.22
N SER A 31 -21.68 -14.22 12.43
CA SER A 31 -20.72 -13.62 13.38
C SER A 31 -19.65 -14.63 13.86
N ASN A 32 -19.96 -15.91 13.92
CA ASN A 32 -19.00 -16.94 14.35
C ASN A 32 -17.91 -17.23 13.30
N GLY A 33 -18.21 -17.16 12.01
CA GLY A 33 -17.24 -17.39 10.94
C GLY A 33 -16.18 -16.29 10.86
N GLN A 34 -16.60 -15.03 11.00
CA GLN A 34 -15.69 -13.89 11.00
C GLN A 34 -14.80 -13.86 12.25
N GLN A 35 -15.34 -14.19 13.42
CA GLN A 35 -14.54 -14.28 14.64
C GLN A 35 -13.54 -15.43 14.62
N GLN A 36 -13.90 -16.59 14.06
CA GLN A 36 -12.97 -17.71 13.88
C GLN A 36 -11.86 -17.36 12.88
N GLN A 37 -12.18 -16.69 11.80
CA GLN A 37 -11.20 -16.26 10.81
C GLN A 37 -10.24 -15.20 11.38
N GLN A 38 -10.74 -14.24 12.16
CA GLN A 38 -9.89 -13.28 12.87
C GLN A 38 -9.00 -13.95 13.93
N GLN A 39 -9.51 -14.92 14.68
CA GLN A 39 -8.70 -15.68 15.63
C GLN A 39 -7.61 -16.51 14.94
N LEU A 40 -7.93 -17.13 13.80
CA LEU A 40 -6.95 -17.88 13.01
C LEU A 40 -5.84 -16.97 12.43
N LEU A 41 -6.22 -15.80 11.93
CA LEU A 41 -5.28 -14.78 11.46
C LEU A 41 -4.39 -14.26 12.59
N GLN A 42 -4.96 -14.02 13.79
CA GLN A 42 -4.18 -13.61 14.96
C GLN A 42 -3.22 -14.70 15.43
N GLN A 43 -3.62 -15.98 15.40
CA GLN A 43 -2.74 -17.09 15.74
C GLN A 43 -1.61 -17.26 14.72
N GLN A 44 -1.91 -17.14 13.42
CA GLN A 44 -0.89 -17.15 12.38
C GLN A 44 0.06 -15.96 12.46
N GLN A 45 -0.44 -14.79 12.84
CA GLN A 45 0.38 -13.62 13.10
C GLN A 45 1.30 -13.85 14.30
N GLN A 46 0.78 -14.34 15.43
CA GLN A 46 1.60 -14.66 16.60
C GLN A 46 2.68 -15.70 16.31
N GLN A 47 2.39 -16.71 15.48
CA GLN A 47 3.41 -17.67 15.05
C GLN A 47 4.49 -17.02 14.18
N ARG A 48 4.11 -16.16 13.23
CA ARG A 48 5.06 -15.43 12.37
C ARG A 48 5.90 -14.42 13.16
N ASP A 49 5.29 -13.71 14.11
CA ASP A 49 5.98 -12.77 14.99
C ASP A 49 7.00 -13.49 15.89
N THR A 50 6.71 -14.72 16.30
CA THR A 50 7.65 -15.57 17.05
C THR A 50 8.78 -16.08 16.15
N GLU A 51 8.48 -16.46 14.91
CA GLU A 51 9.49 -16.87 13.92
C GLU A 51 10.36 -15.70 13.44
N ALA A 52 9.83 -14.46 13.43
CA ALA A 52 10.57 -13.24 13.10
C ALA A 52 11.35 -12.64 14.26
N GLY A 53 11.29 -13.24 15.47
CA GLY A 53 11.94 -12.70 16.68
C GLY A 53 11.30 -11.42 17.23
N VAL A 54 10.05 -11.13 16.87
CA VAL A 54 9.33 -9.86 17.17
C VAL A 54 8.53 -9.93 18.49
N GLY A 55 8.26 -11.13 19.02
CA GLY A 55 7.37 -11.34 20.16
C GLY A 55 7.63 -10.50 21.42
N PRO A 56 8.89 -10.31 21.87
CA PRO A 56 9.18 -9.50 23.05
C PRO A 56 9.09 -7.98 22.81
N ILE A 57 9.35 -7.51 21.58
CA ILE A 57 9.44 -6.08 21.24
C ILE A 57 8.06 -5.45 21.09
N ALA A 58 7.10 -6.16 20.48
CA ALA A 58 5.76 -5.65 20.21
C ALA A 58 4.97 -5.27 21.47
N ASN A 59 5.31 -5.84 22.63
CA ASN A 59 4.59 -5.64 23.90
C ASN A 59 5.24 -4.60 24.84
N ARG A 60 6.29 -3.90 24.41
CA ARG A 60 6.97 -2.87 25.21
C ARG A 60 6.57 -1.47 24.79
N ARG A 61 6.58 -0.52 25.72
CA ARG A 61 6.55 0.90 25.38
C ARG A 61 7.92 1.28 24.83
N LEU A 62 8.01 1.36 23.52
CA LEU A 62 9.25 1.63 22.81
C LEU A 62 9.61 3.11 22.81
N THR A 63 10.91 3.37 22.76
CA THR A 63 11.53 4.70 22.63
C THR A 63 12.65 4.63 21.58
N PRO A 64 13.11 5.75 21.04
CA PRO A 64 14.24 5.75 20.10
C PRO A 64 15.52 5.12 20.68
N GLN A 65 15.70 5.19 22.01
CA GLN A 65 16.87 4.64 22.73
C GLN A 65 16.90 3.10 22.77
N ASP A 66 15.77 2.46 22.48
CA ASP A 66 15.70 1.00 22.39
C ASP A 66 16.33 0.46 21.10
N PHE A 67 16.80 1.35 20.20
CA PHE A 67 17.33 0.97 18.89
C PHE A 67 18.71 1.60 18.60
N HIS A 68 19.59 0.80 18.01
CA HIS A 68 20.79 1.27 17.34
C HIS A 68 20.51 1.47 15.84
N VAL A 69 20.68 2.69 15.35
CA VAL A 69 20.64 2.99 13.93
C VAL A 69 21.89 2.46 13.27
N VAL A 70 21.70 1.58 12.26
CA VAL A 70 22.80 0.99 11.49
C VAL A 70 23.14 1.89 10.29
N ARG A 71 22.12 2.27 9.50
CA ARG A 71 22.27 3.19 8.37
C ARG A 71 20.89 3.67 7.86
N THR A 72 20.91 4.71 7.06
CA THR A 72 19.75 5.14 6.30
C THR A 72 19.51 4.22 5.11
N LEU A 73 18.25 3.79 4.91
CA LEU A 73 17.74 3.00 3.79
C LEU A 73 17.05 3.87 2.73
N GLY A 74 16.45 4.98 3.14
CA GLY A 74 15.74 5.89 2.25
C GLY A 74 15.42 7.22 2.92
N THR A 75 15.28 8.28 2.13
CA THR A 75 14.91 9.63 2.61
C THR A 75 13.78 10.19 1.78
N GLY A 76 12.78 10.77 2.46
CA GLY A 76 11.69 11.53 1.85
C GLY A 76 11.69 12.97 2.35
N THR A 77 10.71 13.76 1.92
CA THR A 77 10.59 15.18 2.24
C THR A 77 10.47 15.45 3.76
N PHE A 78 9.76 14.59 4.48
CA PHE A 78 9.52 14.74 5.92
C PHE A 78 9.82 13.47 6.72
N ALA A 79 10.31 12.42 6.04
CA ALA A 79 10.58 11.13 6.65
C ALA A 79 11.96 10.60 6.26
N ARG A 80 12.52 9.78 7.14
CA ARG A 80 13.73 8.98 6.91
C ARG A 80 13.45 7.56 7.34
N VAL A 81 13.86 6.59 6.57
CA VAL A 81 13.79 5.17 6.92
C VAL A 81 15.19 4.68 7.23
N CYS A 82 15.39 4.13 8.42
CA CYS A 82 16.67 3.62 8.89
C CYS A 82 16.59 2.12 9.15
N LEU A 83 17.65 1.39 8.80
CA LEU A 83 17.89 0.06 9.34
C LEU A 83 18.29 0.18 10.79
N VAL A 84 17.61 -0.54 11.68
CA VAL A 84 17.87 -0.51 13.11
C VAL A 84 17.97 -1.93 13.68
N ARG A 85 18.70 -2.02 14.81
CA ARG A 85 18.79 -3.21 15.66
C ARG A 85 18.35 -2.86 17.08
N PRO A 86 17.78 -3.79 17.86
CA PRO A 86 17.54 -3.56 19.28
C PRO A 86 18.84 -3.22 20.03
N ALA A 87 18.81 -2.19 20.88
CA ALA A 87 19.97 -1.75 21.65
C ALA A 87 20.36 -2.75 22.73
N ASN A 88 19.36 -3.40 23.34
CA ASN A 88 19.52 -4.39 24.40
C ASN A 88 18.92 -5.74 23.96
N ALA A 89 19.45 -6.28 22.85
CA ALA A 89 18.99 -7.54 22.29
C ALA A 89 19.24 -8.71 23.24
N THR A 90 18.24 -9.54 23.46
CA THR A 90 18.42 -10.87 24.07
C THR A 90 19.13 -11.80 23.08
N GLU A 91 19.55 -12.99 23.51
CA GLU A 91 20.12 -13.99 22.59
C GLU A 91 19.15 -14.35 21.46
N GLU A 92 17.85 -14.35 21.74
CA GLU A 92 16.79 -14.63 20.76
C GLU A 92 16.61 -13.47 19.77
N GLU A 93 16.87 -12.24 20.19
CA GLU A 93 16.75 -11.01 19.38
C GLU A 93 18.06 -10.61 18.69
N ARG A 94 19.15 -11.40 18.86
CA ARG A 94 20.51 -11.05 18.40
C ARG A 94 20.59 -10.70 16.91
N ASP A 95 19.83 -11.40 16.10
CA ASP A 95 19.78 -11.21 14.65
C ASP A 95 18.57 -10.37 14.18
N ALA A 96 17.76 -9.87 15.13
CA ALA A 96 16.60 -9.06 14.82
C ALA A 96 17.01 -7.72 14.18
N VAL A 97 16.36 -7.40 13.07
CA VAL A 97 16.56 -6.16 12.32
C VAL A 97 15.22 -5.62 11.87
N PHE A 98 15.10 -4.30 11.88
CA PHE A 98 13.86 -3.62 11.55
C PHE A 98 14.12 -2.40 10.66
N ALA A 99 13.08 -1.93 9.97
CA ALA A 99 13.07 -0.63 9.33
C ALA A 99 12.33 0.36 10.24
N LEU A 100 13.01 1.42 10.67
CA LEU A 100 12.42 2.49 11.47
C LEU A 100 12.15 3.71 10.59
N LYS A 101 10.87 3.98 10.32
CA LYS A 101 10.43 5.21 9.63
C LYS A 101 10.31 6.32 10.67
N ILE A 102 11.14 7.34 10.52
CA ILE A 102 11.26 8.50 11.43
C ILE A 102 10.66 9.70 10.70
N LEU A 103 9.63 10.33 11.27
CA LEU A 103 8.96 11.48 10.69
C LEU A 103 9.15 12.70 11.61
N ARG A 104 9.55 13.83 11.03
CA ARG A 104 9.71 15.08 11.78
C ARG A 104 8.38 15.80 11.92
N LYS A 105 7.89 16.00 13.16
CA LYS A 105 6.62 16.66 13.45
C LYS A 105 6.54 18.05 12.80
N THR A 106 7.62 18.84 12.86
CA THR A 106 7.70 20.18 12.24
C THR A 106 7.41 20.13 10.74
N GLU A 107 8.03 19.20 10.01
CA GLU A 107 7.83 19.06 8.57
C GLU A 107 6.45 18.51 8.23
N VAL A 108 5.96 17.53 9.00
CA VAL A 108 4.60 16.96 8.86
C VAL A 108 3.54 18.08 8.98
N ILE A 109 3.71 18.99 9.94
CA ILE A 109 2.82 20.13 10.16
C ILE A 109 2.93 21.14 9.01
N LYS A 110 4.15 21.57 8.66
CA LYS A 110 4.40 22.54 7.57
C LYS A 110 3.80 22.09 6.26
N LEU A 111 3.95 20.81 5.93
CA LEU A 111 3.48 20.22 4.69
C LEU A 111 2.01 19.76 4.77
N LYS A 112 1.33 20.04 5.90
CA LYS A 112 -0.08 19.66 6.14
C LYS A 112 -0.33 18.16 5.98
N GLN A 113 0.60 17.31 6.45
CA GLN A 113 0.57 15.86 6.29
C GLN A 113 0.06 15.12 7.54
N ILE A 114 -0.44 15.82 8.55
CA ILE A 114 -0.89 15.21 9.83
C ILE A 114 -1.88 14.06 9.58
N ASP A 115 -2.94 14.33 8.84
CA ASP A 115 -3.98 13.32 8.58
C ASP A 115 -3.44 12.15 7.73
N HIS A 116 -2.55 12.41 6.77
CA HIS A 116 -1.95 11.36 5.95
C HIS A 116 -1.09 10.42 6.81
N VAL A 117 -0.25 10.96 7.68
CA VAL A 117 0.62 10.16 8.57
C VAL A 117 -0.22 9.34 9.57
N ARG A 118 -1.28 9.92 10.13
CA ARG A 118 -2.21 9.20 11.00
C ARG A 118 -2.94 8.07 10.27
N HIS A 119 -3.43 8.34 9.06
CA HIS A 119 -4.10 7.34 8.24
C HIS A 119 -3.14 6.23 7.81
N GLU A 120 -1.90 6.56 7.42
CA GLU A 120 -0.88 5.57 7.10
C GLU A 120 -0.66 4.61 8.27
N ARG A 121 -0.40 5.14 9.48
CA ARG A 121 -0.19 4.34 10.69
C ARG A 121 -1.39 3.46 11.00
N MET A 122 -2.61 4.03 10.94
CA MET A 122 -3.85 3.31 11.23
C MET A 122 -4.08 2.17 10.22
N ILE A 123 -3.96 2.45 8.92
CA ILE A 123 -4.18 1.45 7.87
C ILE A 123 -3.13 0.34 7.96
N LEU A 124 -1.85 0.67 8.16
CA LEU A 124 -0.80 -0.33 8.35
C LEU A 124 -1.08 -1.25 9.54
N GLY A 125 -1.59 -0.71 10.65
CA GLY A 125 -2.02 -1.54 11.79
C GLY A 125 -3.19 -2.47 11.45
N ASP A 126 -4.16 -1.98 10.65
CA ASP A 126 -5.35 -2.74 10.28
C ASP A 126 -5.06 -3.85 9.26
N VAL A 127 -4.09 -3.64 8.35
CA VAL A 127 -3.77 -4.58 7.26
C VAL A 127 -2.64 -5.56 7.60
N ALA A 128 -2.17 -5.56 8.85
CA ALA A 128 -1.09 -6.42 9.30
C ALA A 128 -1.42 -7.92 9.07
N GLY A 129 -0.39 -8.72 8.81
CA GLY A 129 -0.49 -10.18 8.69
C GLY A 129 -0.65 -10.71 7.26
N HIS A 130 -0.83 -9.86 6.26
CA HIS A 130 -0.84 -10.33 4.87
C HIS A 130 0.61 -10.67 4.41
N PRO A 131 0.85 -11.82 3.74
CA PRO A 131 2.21 -12.28 3.40
C PRO A 131 2.99 -11.29 2.52
N PHE A 132 2.31 -10.48 1.73
CA PHE A 132 2.90 -9.55 0.76
C PHE A 132 2.72 -8.07 1.12
N ILE A 133 2.41 -7.75 2.37
CA ILE A 133 2.38 -6.38 2.89
C ILE A 133 3.40 -6.29 4.03
N THR A 134 4.11 -5.16 4.15
CA THR A 134 4.98 -4.91 5.29
C THR A 134 4.15 -4.75 6.57
N ASN A 135 4.61 -5.32 7.68
CA ASN A 135 3.91 -5.19 8.95
C ASN A 135 4.38 -3.96 9.72
N LEU A 136 3.44 -3.25 10.33
CA LEU A 136 3.71 -2.30 11.40
C LEU A 136 3.82 -3.07 12.71
N ILE A 137 5.04 -3.13 13.26
CA ILE A 137 5.33 -3.84 14.50
C ILE A 137 4.93 -3.00 15.70
N SER A 138 5.28 -1.71 15.64
CA SER A 138 4.93 -0.73 16.68
C SER A 138 4.99 0.69 16.15
N SER A 139 4.33 1.61 16.83
CA SER A 139 4.50 3.04 16.61
C SER A 139 4.64 3.75 17.95
N PHE A 140 5.42 4.82 17.97
CA PHE A 140 5.68 5.62 19.16
C PHE A 140 6.14 7.03 18.78
N ALA A 141 6.17 7.94 19.73
CA ALA A 141 6.57 9.32 19.49
C ALA A 141 7.49 9.81 20.62
N ASP A 142 8.38 10.71 20.27
CA ASP A 142 9.05 11.59 21.23
C ASP A 142 8.58 13.04 21.09
N ARG A 143 9.31 14.00 21.66
CA ARG A 143 8.96 15.42 21.54
C ARG A 143 8.91 15.87 20.08
N ASP A 144 9.92 15.51 19.26
CA ASP A 144 10.15 16.09 17.95
C ASP A 144 9.72 15.20 16.77
N HIS A 145 9.60 13.88 17.01
CA HIS A 145 9.40 12.88 15.96
C HIS A 145 8.24 11.92 16.24
N LEU A 146 7.75 11.33 15.15
CA LEU A 146 6.90 10.15 15.13
C LEU A 146 7.71 8.99 14.55
N TYR A 147 7.48 7.80 15.05
CA TYR A 147 8.22 6.59 14.68
C TYR A 147 7.25 5.47 14.31
N MET A 148 7.53 4.79 13.20
CA MET A 148 6.89 3.53 12.83
C MET A 148 7.96 2.46 12.68
N LEU A 149 7.91 1.43 13.51
CA LEU A 149 8.78 0.26 13.44
C LEU A 149 8.13 -0.76 12.51
N LEU A 150 8.82 -1.10 11.45
CA LEU A 150 8.33 -1.94 10.35
C LEU A 150 9.22 -3.16 10.15
N ASP A 151 8.70 -4.19 9.49
CA ASP A 151 9.53 -5.27 8.96
C ASP A 151 10.68 -4.70 8.13
N TYR A 152 11.88 -5.23 8.29
CA TYR A 152 12.98 -4.98 7.37
C TYR A 152 12.89 -5.94 6.18
N VAL A 153 12.79 -5.39 4.98
CA VAL A 153 12.70 -6.15 3.72
C VAL A 153 14.02 -6.00 2.96
N PRO A 154 14.90 -7.01 2.96
CA PRO A 154 16.31 -6.83 2.61
C PRO A 154 16.64 -6.72 1.13
N GLY A 155 15.74 -7.16 0.23
CA GLY A 155 16.04 -7.30 -1.20
C GLY A 155 16.01 -6.00 -1.99
N GLY A 156 15.58 -4.86 -1.37
CA GLY A 156 15.45 -3.59 -2.08
C GLY A 156 14.26 -3.54 -3.04
N GLU A 157 14.15 -2.47 -3.78
CA GLU A 157 13.02 -2.18 -4.67
C GLU A 157 12.99 -3.09 -5.90
N LEU A 158 11.81 -3.60 -6.26
CA LEU A 158 11.58 -4.35 -7.50
C LEU A 158 11.91 -3.48 -8.73
N PHE A 159 11.77 -2.15 -8.61
CA PHE A 159 12.18 -1.19 -9.61
C PHE A 159 13.65 -1.33 -10.02
N SER A 160 14.57 -1.53 -9.06
CA SER A 160 15.99 -1.70 -9.32
C SER A 160 16.28 -2.94 -10.17
N TYR A 161 15.57 -4.03 -9.92
CA TYR A 161 15.66 -5.25 -10.72
C TYR A 161 15.08 -5.06 -12.12
N LEU A 162 13.94 -4.37 -12.24
CA LEU A 162 13.34 -4.03 -13.52
C LEU A 162 14.30 -3.20 -14.39
N ARG A 163 14.95 -2.20 -13.80
CA ARG A 163 15.98 -1.39 -14.50
C ARG A 163 17.19 -2.21 -14.89
N LYS A 164 17.67 -3.10 -14.02
CA LYS A 164 18.82 -3.99 -14.27
C LYS A 164 18.55 -4.96 -15.41
N PHE A 165 17.36 -5.60 -15.42
CA PHE A 165 16.98 -6.58 -16.46
C PHE A 165 16.36 -5.91 -17.68
N ARG A 166 16.10 -4.60 -17.63
CA ARG A 166 15.38 -3.78 -18.61
C ARG A 166 13.90 -4.11 -18.72
N ARG A 167 13.49 -5.37 -18.61
CA ARG A 167 12.13 -5.88 -18.56
C ARG A 167 12.14 -7.25 -17.92
N PHE A 168 10.99 -7.70 -17.50
CA PHE A 168 10.83 -9.07 -17.01
C PHE A 168 10.29 -9.99 -18.12
N GLU A 169 10.70 -11.25 -18.08
CA GLU A 169 10.03 -12.30 -18.83
C GLU A 169 8.60 -12.48 -18.33
N GLU A 170 7.70 -12.97 -19.19
CA GLU A 170 6.27 -13.01 -18.89
C GLU A 170 5.94 -13.83 -17.63
N ASP A 171 6.66 -14.95 -17.40
CA ASP A 171 6.45 -15.77 -16.21
C ASP A 171 6.83 -15.03 -14.92
N THR A 172 7.89 -14.22 -14.95
CA THR A 172 8.30 -13.35 -13.84
C THR A 172 7.26 -12.24 -13.61
N ALA A 173 6.79 -11.61 -14.67
CA ALA A 173 5.74 -10.58 -14.60
C ALA A 173 4.42 -11.16 -14.06
N ARG A 174 4.05 -12.37 -14.51
CA ARG A 174 2.86 -13.10 -14.03
C ARG A 174 2.95 -13.43 -12.55
N PHE A 175 4.11 -13.89 -12.08
CA PHE A 175 4.35 -14.20 -10.67
C PHE A 175 4.10 -12.99 -9.79
N TYR A 176 4.77 -11.86 -10.06
CA TYR A 176 4.61 -10.65 -9.24
C TYR A 176 3.22 -10.04 -9.39
N ALA A 177 2.64 -10.07 -10.59
CA ALA A 177 1.26 -9.63 -10.79
C ALA A 177 0.27 -10.46 -9.95
N ALA A 178 0.49 -11.78 -9.83
CA ALA A 178 -0.36 -12.65 -9.01
C ALA A 178 -0.26 -12.30 -7.52
N GLU A 179 0.92 -12.04 -6.99
CA GLU A 179 1.08 -11.58 -5.61
C GLU A 179 0.37 -10.24 -5.36
N ILE A 180 0.46 -9.30 -6.32
CA ILE A 180 -0.23 -8.00 -6.23
C ILE A 180 -1.75 -8.19 -6.28
N VAL A 181 -2.26 -9.09 -7.12
CA VAL A 181 -3.71 -9.41 -7.15
C VAL A 181 -4.19 -9.88 -5.78
N LEU A 182 -3.41 -10.73 -5.09
CA LEU A 182 -3.74 -11.18 -3.72
C LEU A 182 -3.74 -10.02 -2.71
N VAL A 183 -2.79 -9.09 -2.83
CA VAL A 183 -2.77 -7.88 -2.01
C VAL A 183 -4.01 -7.01 -2.26
N LEU A 184 -4.35 -6.74 -3.52
CA LEU A 184 -5.51 -5.91 -3.86
C LEU A 184 -6.83 -6.57 -3.46
N GLU A 185 -6.98 -7.88 -3.62
CA GLU A 185 -8.12 -8.65 -3.11
C GLU A 185 -8.29 -8.44 -1.60
N TYR A 186 -7.19 -8.59 -0.83
CA TYR A 186 -7.19 -8.38 0.61
C TYR A 186 -7.60 -6.96 1.00
N LEU A 187 -6.98 -5.94 0.41
CA LEU A 187 -7.26 -4.54 0.71
C LEU A 187 -8.70 -4.13 0.33
N HIS A 188 -9.16 -4.55 -0.83
CA HIS A 188 -10.46 -4.12 -1.37
C HIS A 188 -11.64 -4.87 -0.78
N GLU A 189 -11.50 -6.18 -0.55
CA GLU A 189 -12.62 -7.06 -0.20
C GLU A 189 -12.63 -7.44 1.28
N GLN A 190 -11.45 -7.63 1.91
CA GLN A 190 -11.35 -8.08 3.30
C GLN A 190 -11.10 -6.94 4.28
N GLN A 191 -10.48 -5.83 3.84
CA GLN A 191 -10.13 -4.67 4.67
C GLN A 191 -11.07 -3.47 4.50
N ASN A 192 -12.36 -3.72 4.29
CA ASN A 192 -13.38 -2.67 4.18
C ASN A 192 -13.03 -1.59 3.13
N ARG A 193 -12.67 -2.01 1.92
CA ARG A 193 -12.42 -1.15 0.77
C ARG A 193 -11.26 -0.16 0.98
N VAL A 194 -10.11 -0.64 1.43
CA VAL A 194 -8.89 0.17 1.42
C VAL A 194 -8.40 0.30 -0.03
N ALA A 195 -8.34 1.53 -0.54
CA ALA A 195 -7.65 1.86 -1.79
C ALA A 195 -6.20 2.23 -1.46
N TYR A 196 -5.24 1.62 -2.15
CA TYR A 196 -3.82 1.85 -1.93
C TYR A 196 -3.33 3.14 -2.62
N ARG A 197 -3.69 3.37 -3.88
CA ARG A 197 -3.56 4.60 -4.68
C ARG A 197 -2.13 5.03 -5.09
N ASP A 198 -1.10 4.24 -4.78
CA ASP A 198 0.28 4.51 -5.24
C ASP A 198 1.02 3.22 -5.65
N LEU A 199 0.31 2.32 -6.34
CA LEU A 199 0.92 1.09 -6.83
C LEU A 199 1.91 1.40 -7.95
N LYS A 200 3.19 1.07 -7.72
CA LYS A 200 4.32 1.26 -8.63
C LYS A 200 5.50 0.37 -8.21
N PRO A 201 6.50 0.13 -9.09
CA PRO A 201 7.59 -0.81 -8.78
C PRO A 201 8.49 -0.36 -7.62
N GLU A 202 8.57 0.95 -7.33
CA GLU A 202 9.34 1.50 -6.20
C GLU A 202 8.74 1.14 -4.83
N ASN A 203 7.41 0.95 -4.78
CA ASN A 203 6.70 0.59 -3.54
C ASN A 203 6.59 -0.93 -3.33
N LEU A 204 7.25 -1.72 -4.15
CA LEU A 204 7.34 -3.17 -4.06
C LEU A 204 8.79 -3.54 -3.70
N LEU A 205 9.03 -3.99 -2.48
CA LEU A 205 10.34 -4.51 -2.08
C LEU A 205 10.35 -6.03 -2.21
N LEU A 206 11.54 -6.61 -2.39
CA LEU A 206 11.71 -8.06 -2.37
C LEU A 206 12.22 -8.53 -1.00
N ASP A 207 11.63 -9.58 -0.47
CA ASP A 207 12.19 -10.27 0.68
C ASP A 207 13.33 -11.22 0.28
N ALA A 208 13.93 -11.90 1.23
CA ALA A 208 15.07 -12.79 0.98
C ALA A 208 14.72 -13.99 0.09
N GLU A 209 13.46 -14.38 0.01
CA GLU A 209 12.95 -15.49 -0.80
C GLU A 209 12.43 -15.06 -2.17
N GLY A 210 12.50 -13.75 -2.46
CA GLY A 210 12.11 -13.18 -3.73
C GLY A 210 10.61 -12.90 -3.88
N HIS A 211 9.86 -12.89 -2.79
CA HIS A 211 8.47 -12.46 -2.73
C HIS A 211 8.37 -10.95 -2.53
N ILE A 212 7.30 -10.33 -3.02
CA ILE A 212 7.09 -8.90 -2.78
C ILE A 212 6.65 -8.59 -1.34
N LYS A 213 6.97 -7.38 -0.93
CA LYS A 213 6.37 -6.68 0.21
C LYS A 213 5.93 -5.30 -0.25
N LEU A 214 4.62 -5.05 -0.24
CA LEU A 214 4.07 -3.73 -0.50
C LEU A 214 4.36 -2.83 0.69
N VAL A 215 4.95 -1.67 0.43
CA VAL A 215 5.34 -0.67 1.44
C VAL A 215 4.67 0.67 1.15
N ASP A 216 4.82 1.65 2.04
CA ASP A 216 4.37 3.04 1.91
C ASP A 216 2.86 3.21 1.68
N PHE A 217 2.11 3.18 2.77
CA PHE A 217 0.66 3.40 2.80
C PHE A 217 0.25 4.88 2.95
N GLY A 218 1.17 5.82 2.69
CA GLY A 218 0.94 7.26 2.86
C GLY A 218 -0.21 7.83 2.03
N PHE A 219 -0.56 7.19 0.92
CA PHE A 219 -1.72 7.53 0.11
C PHE A 219 -2.91 6.59 0.29
N ALA A 220 -2.78 5.53 1.08
CA ALA A 220 -3.87 4.58 1.29
C ALA A 220 -5.06 5.25 1.99
N LYS A 221 -6.27 4.82 1.64
CA LYS A 221 -7.50 5.37 2.20
C LYS A 221 -8.60 4.32 2.26
N ARG A 222 -9.29 4.25 3.40
CA ARG A 222 -10.50 3.45 3.53
C ARG A 222 -11.66 4.17 2.83
N LEU A 223 -12.32 3.48 1.91
CA LEU A 223 -13.41 3.98 1.07
C LEU A 223 -14.74 3.29 1.40
N SER A 224 -15.01 3.16 2.69
CA SER A 224 -16.30 2.76 3.25
C SER A 224 -16.68 3.67 4.41
N ASN A 225 -17.98 3.92 4.59
CA ASN A 225 -18.49 4.60 5.78
C ASN A 225 -18.60 3.63 6.96
N SER A 226 -19.10 4.11 8.11
CA SER A 226 -19.34 3.30 9.33
C SER A 226 -20.24 2.09 9.10
N ASP A 227 -21.14 2.16 8.12
CA ASP A 227 -22.09 1.11 7.79
C ASP A 227 -21.56 0.15 6.72
N GLY A 228 -20.26 0.28 6.35
CA GLY A 228 -19.61 -0.52 5.31
C GLY A 228 -20.01 -0.16 3.87
N GLN A 229 -20.79 0.92 3.68
CA GLN A 229 -21.20 1.35 2.34
C GLN A 229 -20.03 2.04 1.62
N PRO A 230 -19.89 1.83 0.30
CA PRO A 230 -18.82 2.44 -0.46
C PRO A 230 -18.95 3.96 -0.50
N ILE A 231 -17.81 4.64 -0.35
CA ILE A 231 -17.68 6.09 -0.55
C ILE A 231 -16.62 6.39 -1.59
N GLU A 232 -16.69 7.57 -2.19
CA GLU A 232 -15.71 8.05 -3.15
C GLU A 232 -14.78 9.10 -2.50
N THR A 233 -13.60 9.24 -3.08
CA THR A 233 -12.64 10.29 -2.72
C THR A 233 -12.24 11.08 -3.95
N TYR A 234 -11.79 12.35 -3.73
CA TYR A 234 -11.48 13.30 -4.80
C TYR A 234 -10.03 13.79 -4.75
N THR A 235 -9.24 13.26 -3.81
CA THR A 235 -7.85 13.69 -3.64
C THR A 235 -7.00 13.26 -4.83
N LEU A 236 -6.41 14.22 -5.56
CA LEU A 236 -5.40 13.93 -6.58
C LEU A 236 -4.09 13.56 -5.88
N CYS A 237 -3.76 12.28 -5.90
CA CYS A 237 -2.53 11.73 -5.31
C CYS A 237 -2.08 10.50 -6.10
N GLY A 238 -0.82 10.12 -5.93
CA GLY A 238 -0.18 9.03 -6.63
C GLY A 238 0.85 9.52 -7.66
N THR A 239 1.45 8.58 -8.34
CA THR A 239 2.50 8.81 -9.35
C THR A 239 1.87 9.02 -10.73
N PRO A 240 2.22 10.08 -11.48
CA PRO A 240 1.53 10.50 -12.71
C PRO A 240 1.25 9.40 -13.72
N GLU A 241 2.23 8.53 -13.99
CA GLU A 241 2.15 7.46 -14.99
C GLU A 241 1.12 6.38 -14.66
N TYR A 242 0.78 6.23 -13.36
CA TYR A 242 -0.11 5.20 -12.84
C TYR A 242 -1.52 5.71 -12.51
N LEU A 243 -1.77 7.02 -12.65
CA LEU A 243 -3.06 7.61 -12.33
C LEU A 243 -4.17 7.13 -13.27
N ALA A 244 -5.28 6.73 -12.69
CA ALA A 244 -6.48 6.38 -13.46
C ALA A 244 -7.17 7.65 -14.01
N PRO A 245 -7.86 7.56 -15.18
CA PRO A 245 -8.50 8.72 -15.82
C PRO A 245 -9.49 9.46 -14.92
N GLU A 246 -10.23 8.75 -14.06
CA GLU A 246 -11.19 9.36 -13.13
C GLU A 246 -10.52 10.22 -12.05
N VAL A 247 -9.28 9.91 -11.66
CA VAL A 247 -8.47 10.72 -10.73
C VAL A 247 -8.08 12.03 -11.39
N ILE A 248 -7.59 11.96 -12.64
CA ILE A 248 -7.19 13.13 -13.43
C ILE A 248 -8.39 14.05 -13.69
N HIS A 249 -9.55 13.48 -13.96
CA HIS A 249 -10.78 14.23 -14.19
C HIS A 249 -11.46 14.75 -12.92
N ASN A 250 -10.96 14.40 -11.74
CA ASN A 250 -11.58 14.73 -10.44
C ASN A 250 -13.07 14.33 -10.36
N LYS A 251 -13.41 13.14 -10.90
CA LYS A 251 -14.81 12.63 -10.94
C LYS A 251 -15.18 11.74 -9.74
N GLY A 252 -14.39 11.78 -8.69
CA GLY A 252 -14.49 10.83 -7.60
C GLY A 252 -13.94 9.45 -8.00
N HIS A 253 -13.22 8.80 -7.10
CA HIS A 253 -12.62 7.51 -7.38
C HIS A 253 -12.75 6.55 -6.20
N THR A 254 -12.60 5.27 -6.49
CA THR A 254 -12.74 4.14 -5.56
C THR A 254 -11.50 3.26 -5.63
N THR A 255 -11.57 2.07 -5.03
CA THR A 255 -10.55 1.02 -5.16
C THR A 255 -10.25 0.62 -6.61
N ALA A 256 -11.13 0.94 -7.56
CA ALA A 256 -10.94 0.68 -8.98
C ALA A 256 -9.66 1.28 -9.58
N VAL A 257 -9.10 2.34 -8.95
CA VAL A 257 -7.85 2.97 -9.40
C VAL A 257 -6.64 2.05 -9.26
N ASP A 258 -6.64 1.14 -8.28
CA ASP A 258 -5.54 0.21 -8.05
C ASP A 258 -5.49 -0.87 -9.16
N TRP A 259 -6.64 -1.28 -9.69
CA TRP A 259 -6.71 -2.20 -10.84
C TRP A 259 -6.18 -1.55 -12.12
N TRP A 260 -6.48 -0.27 -12.35
CA TRP A 260 -5.85 0.50 -13.44
C TRP A 260 -4.32 0.52 -13.28
N ALA A 261 -3.83 0.89 -12.08
CA ALA A 261 -2.40 0.95 -11.78
C ALA A 261 -1.71 -0.42 -11.96
N LEU A 262 -2.39 -1.53 -11.61
CA LEU A 262 -1.89 -2.88 -11.89
C LEU A 262 -1.72 -3.12 -13.40
N GLY A 263 -2.67 -2.66 -14.22
CA GLY A 263 -2.53 -2.77 -15.68
C GLY A 263 -1.31 -2.02 -16.23
N ILE A 264 -1.08 -0.80 -15.73
CA ILE A 264 0.12 -0.01 -16.07
C ILE A 264 1.41 -0.74 -15.63
N LEU A 265 1.39 -1.29 -14.42
CA LEU A 265 2.54 -1.98 -13.83
C LEU A 265 2.90 -3.27 -14.60
N ILE A 266 1.91 -4.09 -14.97
CA ILE A 266 2.14 -5.29 -15.81
C ILE A 266 2.73 -4.88 -17.16
N TYR A 267 2.21 -3.82 -17.76
CA TYR A 267 2.79 -3.27 -19.01
C TYR A 267 4.26 -2.92 -18.80
N GLU A 268 4.59 -2.19 -17.74
CA GLU A 268 5.99 -1.80 -17.47
C GLU A 268 6.88 -3.00 -17.16
N PHE A 269 6.40 -4.02 -16.45
CA PHE A 269 7.16 -5.26 -16.26
C PHE A 269 7.57 -5.91 -17.58
N LEU A 270 6.66 -5.95 -18.56
CA LEU A 270 6.85 -6.63 -19.83
C LEU A 270 7.65 -5.82 -20.87
N THR A 271 7.60 -4.49 -20.79
CA THR A 271 8.23 -3.60 -21.79
C THR A 271 9.42 -2.82 -21.25
N GLY A 272 9.51 -2.63 -19.91
CA GLY A 272 10.54 -1.85 -19.25
C GLY A 272 10.24 -0.36 -19.11
N TYR A 273 9.06 0.09 -19.56
CA TYR A 273 8.60 1.48 -19.46
C TYR A 273 7.07 1.54 -19.38
N PRO A 274 6.47 2.57 -18.76
CA PRO A 274 5.02 2.71 -18.69
C PRO A 274 4.42 3.09 -20.06
N PRO A 275 3.13 2.75 -20.33
CA PRO A 275 2.50 3.02 -21.64
C PRO A 275 2.30 4.52 -21.93
N PHE A 276 2.25 5.33 -20.89
CA PHE A 276 2.09 6.78 -20.96
C PHE A 276 3.27 7.45 -20.28
N TRP A 277 4.10 8.13 -21.05
CA TRP A 277 5.27 8.78 -20.50
C TRP A 277 5.58 10.10 -21.22
N HIS A 278 5.97 11.11 -20.44
CA HIS A 278 6.49 12.38 -20.93
C HIS A 278 7.24 13.09 -19.79
N GLN A 279 8.18 13.99 -20.12
CA GLN A 279 8.91 14.80 -19.12
C GLN A 279 7.97 15.75 -18.33
N ASN A 280 6.89 16.21 -18.96
CA ASN A 280 5.87 17.05 -18.34
C ASN A 280 4.68 16.19 -17.88
N PRO A 281 4.35 16.15 -16.57
CA PRO A 281 3.22 15.39 -16.06
C PRO A 281 1.88 15.74 -16.71
N ILE A 282 1.65 16.98 -17.14
CA ILE A 282 0.42 17.40 -17.81
C ILE A 282 0.24 16.64 -19.15
N GLU A 283 1.33 16.40 -19.87
CA GLU A 283 1.27 15.63 -21.11
C GLU A 283 1.04 14.13 -20.85
N ILE A 284 1.51 13.60 -19.72
CA ILE A 284 1.14 12.23 -19.25
C ILE A 284 -0.38 12.17 -19.05
N TYR A 285 -0.95 13.13 -18.32
CA TYR A 285 -2.40 13.18 -18.06
C TYR A 285 -3.23 13.23 -19.34
N LYS A 286 -2.83 14.02 -20.32
CA LYS A 286 -3.47 14.05 -21.64
C LYS A 286 -3.42 12.69 -22.33
N GLN A 287 -2.24 12.04 -22.32
CA GLN A 287 -2.09 10.71 -22.93
C GLN A 287 -3.02 9.69 -22.28
N ILE A 288 -3.07 9.64 -20.93
CA ILE A 288 -3.94 8.73 -20.18
C ILE A 288 -5.42 8.91 -20.55
N VAL A 289 -5.85 10.15 -20.74
CA VAL A 289 -7.26 10.48 -21.03
C VAL A 289 -7.63 10.26 -22.50
N GLU A 290 -6.70 10.54 -23.42
CA GLU A 290 -7.00 10.63 -24.86
C GLU A 290 -6.55 9.40 -25.66
N LYS A 291 -5.56 8.65 -25.18
CA LYS A 291 -4.94 7.56 -25.94
C LYS A 291 -5.27 6.19 -25.35
N PRO A 292 -5.57 5.19 -26.20
CA PRO A 292 -5.60 3.81 -25.74
C PRO A 292 -4.19 3.32 -25.42
N VAL A 293 -4.09 2.26 -24.60
CA VAL A 293 -2.83 1.55 -24.38
C VAL A 293 -2.37 0.89 -25.70
N MET A 294 -1.22 1.30 -26.19
CA MET A 294 -0.58 0.76 -27.39
C MET A 294 0.56 -0.15 -26.99
N PHE A 295 0.75 -1.27 -27.69
CA PHE A 295 1.83 -2.21 -27.43
C PHE A 295 2.92 -2.09 -28.47
N PRO A 296 4.21 -2.23 -28.06
CA PRO A 296 5.32 -2.22 -29.00
C PRO A 296 5.35 -3.52 -29.84
N HIS A 297 6.00 -3.45 -31.01
CA HIS A 297 6.30 -4.65 -31.77
C HIS A 297 7.48 -5.43 -31.17
N ASP A 298 8.42 -4.71 -30.57
CA ASP A 298 9.60 -5.24 -29.90
C ASP A 298 9.81 -4.48 -28.57
N PRO A 299 9.77 -5.19 -27.44
CA PRO A 299 9.51 -6.62 -27.28
C PRO A 299 8.03 -6.98 -27.55
N PRO A 300 7.77 -8.16 -28.11
CA PRO A 300 6.41 -8.62 -28.31
C PRO A 300 5.75 -8.94 -26.96
N VAL A 301 4.49 -8.53 -26.80
CA VAL A 301 3.67 -8.83 -25.62
C VAL A 301 2.62 -9.86 -26.03
N SER A 302 2.44 -10.91 -25.26
CA SER A 302 1.47 -11.98 -25.59
C SER A 302 0.04 -11.46 -25.70
N ALA A 303 -0.81 -12.16 -26.44
CA ALA A 303 -2.22 -11.78 -26.61
C ALA A 303 -2.95 -11.77 -25.27
N GLU A 304 -2.66 -12.71 -24.41
CA GLU A 304 -3.22 -12.84 -23.05
C GLU A 304 -2.82 -11.67 -22.16
N ALA A 305 -1.54 -11.26 -22.20
CA ALA A 305 -1.06 -10.11 -21.45
C ALA A 305 -1.68 -8.80 -21.97
N GLN A 306 -1.76 -8.62 -23.30
CA GLN A 306 -2.43 -7.46 -23.91
C GLN A 306 -3.89 -7.37 -23.50
N ASP A 307 -4.61 -8.49 -23.50
CA ASP A 307 -6.03 -8.56 -23.13
C ASP A 307 -6.23 -8.20 -21.65
N LEU A 308 -5.41 -8.76 -20.74
CA LEU A 308 -5.44 -8.41 -19.33
C LEU A 308 -5.20 -6.92 -19.11
N ILE A 309 -4.14 -6.37 -19.70
CA ILE A 309 -3.76 -4.96 -19.54
C ILE A 309 -4.89 -4.05 -20.05
N ARG A 310 -5.48 -4.33 -21.23
CA ARG A 310 -6.61 -3.54 -21.76
C ARG A 310 -7.84 -3.64 -20.86
N SER A 311 -8.12 -4.81 -20.29
CA SER A 311 -9.25 -5.04 -19.40
C SER A 311 -9.09 -4.30 -18.07
N LEU A 312 -7.88 -4.25 -17.51
CA LEU A 312 -7.53 -3.48 -16.31
C LEU A 312 -7.50 -1.96 -16.61
N CYS A 313 -6.94 -1.55 -17.74
CA CYS A 313 -6.88 -0.14 -18.17
C CYS A 313 -8.13 0.31 -18.95
N THR A 314 -9.30 -0.24 -18.62
CA THR A 314 -10.58 0.22 -19.15
C THR A 314 -10.96 1.56 -18.53
N VAL A 315 -11.19 2.60 -19.37
CA VAL A 315 -11.50 3.97 -18.94
C VAL A 315 -12.82 4.01 -18.15
N ASP A 316 -13.84 3.32 -18.64
CA ASP A 316 -15.09 3.13 -17.89
C ASP A 316 -14.86 2.20 -16.70
N ARG A 317 -14.74 2.80 -15.50
CA ARG A 317 -14.49 2.05 -14.26
C ARG A 317 -15.55 0.98 -13.97
N SER A 318 -16.79 1.14 -14.45
CA SER A 318 -17.84 0.14 -14.22
C SER A 318 -17.64 -1.14 -15.04
N ARG A 319 -16.83 -1.07 -16.09
CA ARG A 319 -16.44 -2.19 -16.96
C ARG A 319 -15.00 -2.66 -16.73
N ARG A 320 -14.25 -1.97 -15.86
CA ARG A 320 -12.86 -2.29 -15.55
C ARG A 320 -12.77 -3.64 -14.83
N LEU A 321 -11.93 -4.53 -15.32
CA LEU A 321 -11.65 -5.82 -14.67
C LEU A 321 -11.13 -5.57 -13.23
N GLY A 322 -11.59 -6.37 -12.27
CA GLY A 322 -11.36 -6.17 -10.84
C GLY A 322 -12.39 -5.27 -10.15
N ASN A 323 -13.05 -4.37 -10.89
CA ASN A 323 -14.14 -3.54 -10.36
C ASN A 323 -15.55 -4.01 -10.79
N VAL A 324 -15.64 -4.94 -11.71
CA VAL A 324 -16.91 -5.59 -12.11
C VAL A 324 -17.36 -6.59 -11.03
N SER A 325 -18.62 -7.04 -11.14
CA SER A 325 -19.14 -8.10 -10.26
C SER A 325 -18.23 -9.32 -10.29
N GLY A 326 -17.85 -9.82 -9.10
CA GLY A 326 -16.87 -10.88 -8.92
C GLY A 326 -15.47 -10.38 -8.60
N GLY A 327 -15.22 -9.06 -8.62
CA GLY A 327 -14.01 -8.42 -8.08
C GLY A 327 -12.69 -9.08 -8.51
N ALA A 328 -11.81 -9.32 -7.53
CA ALA A 328 -10.52 -9.95 -7.74
C ALA A 328 -10.62 -11.39 -8.30
N ALA A 329 -11.70 -12.14 -8.00
CA ALA A 329 -11.89 -13.48 -8.54
C ALA A 329 -11.93 -13.48 -10.08
N LYS A 330 -12.54 -12.45 -10.69
CA LYS A 330 -12.56 -12.29 -12.16
C LYS A 330 -11.17 -11.99 -12.74
N VAL A 331 -10.33 -11.29 -12.00
CA VAL A 331 -8.92 -11.08 -12.39
C VAL A 331 -8.15 -12.42 -12.35
N LYS A 332 -8.34 -13.20 -11.29
CA LYS A 332 -7.71 -14.51 -11.10
C LYS A 332 -8.09 -15.53 -12.18
N GLU A 333 -9.31 -15.45 -12.70
CA GLU A 333 -9.82 -16.32 -13.78
C GLU A 333 -9.26 -15.97 -15.17
N HIS A 334 -8.60 -14.80 -15.32
CA HIS A 334 -8.11 -14.35 -16.64
C HIS A 334 -7.05 -15.29 -17.20
N ALA A 335 -7.05 -15.45 -18.54
CA ALA A 335 -6.16 -16.39 -19.25
C ALA A 335 -4.67 -16.16 -19.00
N PHE A 336 -4.25 -14.91 -18.73
CA PHE A 336 -2.88 -14.57 -18.35
C PHE A 336 -2.42 -15.29 -17.08
N PHE A 337 -3.30 -15.54 -16.13
CA PHE A 337 -2.99 -16.26 -14.89
C PHE A 337 -3.21 -17.77 -14.95
N ARG A 338 -3.40 -18.34 -16.16
CA ARG A 338 -3.56 -19.78 -16.33
C ARG A 338 -2.36 -20.53 -15.74
N GLY A 339 -2.64 -21.51 -14.88
CA GLY A 339 -1.63 -22.32 -14.20
C GLY A 339 -1.13 -21.76 -12.88
N VAL A 340 -1.54 -20.55 -12.47
CA VAL A 340 -1.26 -20.02 -11.14
C VAL A 340 -2.08 -20.77 -10.10
N ASN A 341 -1.41 -21.41 -9.14
CA ASN A 341 -2.04 -21.94 -7.95
C ASN A 341 -2.08 -20.83 -6.88
N TRP A 342 -3.24 -20.22 -6.68
CA TRP A 342 -3.43 -19.08 -5.79
C TRP A 342 -3.20 -19.40 -4.32
N ASP A 343 -3.51 -20.65 -3.88
CA ASP A 343 -3.25 -21.09 -2.51
C ASP A 343 -1.75 -21.28 -2.26
N ASP A 344 -1.02 -21.89 -3.19
CA ASP A 344 0.43 -22.02 -3.08
C ASP A 344 1.13 -20.65 -3.15
N MET A 345 0.60 -19.72 -3.97
CA MET A 345 1.11 -18.36 -4.05
C MET A 345 0.92 -17.63 -2.72
N TYR A 346 -0.30 -17.60 -2.18
CA TYR A 346 -0.61 -16.95 -0.91
C TYR A 346 0.22 -17.51 0.25
N ASN A 347 0.38 -18.83 0.30
CA ASN A 347 1.16 -19.50 1.34
C ASN A 347 2.67 -19.53 1.06
N ARG A 348 3.14 -18.84 0.01
CA ARG A 348 4.57 -18.70 -0.33
C ARG A 348 5.27 -20.07 -0.57
N ARG A 349 4.53 -21.07 -1.08
CA ARG A 349 5.07 -22.39 -1.40
C ARG A 349 5.84 -22.41 -2.73
N VAL A 350 5.68 -21.35 -3.53
CA VAL A 350 6.41 -21.16 -4.79
C VAL A 350 7.50 -20.13 -4.53
N ARG A 351 8.75 -20.49 -4.80
CA ARG A 351 9.89 -19.57 -4.64
C ARG A 351 9.84 -18.42 -5.64
N GLY A 352 10.19 -17.21 -5.22
CA GLY A 352 10.24 -16.04 -6.08
C GLY A 352 11.22 -16.21 -7.26
N PRO A 353 10.91 -15.63 -8.43
CA PRO A 353 11.75 -15.76 -9.63
C PRO A 353 13.06 -14.96 -9.55
N ILE A 354 13.11 -13.93 -8.72
CA ILE A 354 14.29 -13.10 -8.48
C ILE A 354 14.68 -13.26 -7.01
N ILE A 355 15.84 -13.85 -6.75
CA ILE A 355 16.36 -14.02 -5.39
C ILE A 355 17.39 -12.93 -5.13
N PRO A 356 17.15 -12.03 -4.15
CA PRO A 356 18.12 -11.03 -3.76
C PRO A 356 19.39 -11.66 -3.18
N PRO A 357 20.58 -11.04 -3.41
CA PRO A 357 21.86 -11.58 -2.94
C PRO A 357 22.12 -11.28 -1.45
N ILE A 358 21.23 -11.70 -0.55
CA ILE A 358 21.32 -11.43 0.89
C ILE A 358 22.28 -12.42 1.55
N ARG A 359 23.20 -11.93 2.37
CA ARG A 359 24.28 -12.71 3.00
C ARG A 359 24.06 -12.96 4.49
N TYR A 360 23.43 -12.00 5.19
CA TYR A 360 23.21 -12.07 6.64
C TYR A 360 21.99 -11.18 7.03
N PRO A 361 21.41 -11.40 8.21
CA PRO A 361 20.35 -10.54 8.71
C PRO A 361 20.80 -9.08 8.82
N GLY A 362 20.05 -8.17 8.18
CA GLY A 362 20.42 -6.74 8.11
C GLY A 362 21.43 -6.39 7.00
N ASP A 363 21.67 -7.29 6.05
CA ASP A 363 22.42 -6.95 4.84
C ASP A 363 21.63 -5.93 4.02
N ALA A 364 22.19 -4.75 3.82
CA ALA A 364 21.54 -3.64 3.11
C ALA A 364 22.22 -3.30 1.77
N GLN A 365 22.92 -4.27 1.16
CA GLN A 365 23.62 -4.06 -0.11
C GLN A 365 22.68 -3.76 -1.29
N CYS A 366 21.39 -4.10 -1.16
CA CYS A 366 20.36 -3.83 -2.17
C CYS A 366 19.76 -2.42 -2.08
N PHE A 367 20.23 -1.60 -1.15
CA PHE A 367 19.78 -0.21 -0.97
C PHE A 367 20.91 0.77 -1.33
N ASP A 368 20.53 1.89 -1.92
CA ASP A 368 21.43 2.99 -2.20
C ASP A 368 22.07 3.57 -0.92
N ILE A 369 23.19 4.26 -1.09
CA ILE A 369 23.87 4.94 0.02
C ILE A 369 23.30 6.35 0.14
N TYR A 370 22.70 6.63 1.29
CA TYR A 370 22.15 7.94 1.62
C TYR A 370 23.04 8.66 2.63
N PRO A 371 23.12 10.01 2.60
CA PRO A 371 23.74 10.79 3.65
C PRO A 371 23.05 10.53 4.99
N GLU A 372 23.83 10.32 6.02
CA GLU A 372 23.28 10.21 7.38
C GLU A 372 22.77 11.58 7.88
N ASP A 373 21.90 11.54 8.89
CA ASP A 373 21.30 12.74 9.49
C ASP A 373 22.38 13.62 10.12
N ASP A 374 22.48 14.88 9.71
CA ASP A 374 23.44 15.86 10.25
C ASP A 374 22.97 16.53 11.56
N GLY A 375 21.79 16.15 12.05
CA GLY A 375 21.19 16.66 13.29
C GLY A 375 20.69 18.10 13.23
N LYS A 376 20.84 18.81 12.08
CA LYS A 376 20.32 20.18 11.92
C LYS A 376 18.83 20.16 11.76
N ARG A 377 18.09 20.80 12.68
CA ARG A 377 16.64 20.76 12.72
C ARG A 377 16.05 22.08 13.15
N GLU A 378 14.88 22.39 12.62
CA GLU A 378 14.04 23.41 13.23
C GLU A 378 13.41 22.83 14.51
N PRO A 379 13.46 23.57 15.63
CA PRO A 379 12.92 23.08 16.89
C PRO A 379 11.40 22.97 16.83
N TYR A 380 10.87 21.91 17.43
CA TYR A 380 9.43 21.78 17.71
C TYR A 380 9.13 22.62 18.96
N THR A 381 8.61 23.83 18.76
CA THR A 381 8.45 24.82 19.83
C THR A 381 7.31 24.45 20.78
N ASP A 382 7.31 25.04 22.00
CA ASP A 382 6.25 24.81 22.98
C ASP A 382 4.87 25.28 22.47
N GLU A 383 4.84 26.32 21.63
CA GLU A 383 3.60 26.74 20.95
C GLU A 383 3.08 25.66 19.99
N MET A 384 3.99 25.03 19.26
CA MET A 384 3.61 23.90 18.37
C MET A 384 3.13 22.70 19.18
N VAL A 385 3.78 22.37 20.30
CA VAL A 385 3.32 21.33 21.22
C VAL A 385 1.89 21.60 21.68
N GLN A 386 1.60 22.78 22.21
CA GLN A 386 0.26 23.14 22.67
C GLN A 386 -0.80 23.04 21.57
N LYS A 387 -0.44 23.35 20.33
CA LYS A 387 -1.38 23.41 19.21
C LYS A 387 -1.59 22.08 18.51
N TYR A 388 -0.57 21.25 18.41
CA TYR A 388 -0.56 20.09 17.50
C TYR A 388 -0.34 18.72 18.18
N ASP A 389 0.16 18.66 19.41
CA ASP A 389 0.54 17.37 20.03
C ASP A 389 -0.67 16.44 20.23
N ASP A 390 -1.86 17.01 20.41
CA ASP A 390 -3.11 16.26 20.51
C ASP A 390 -3.41 15.40 19.26
N TYR A 391 -2.94 15.83 18.08
CA TYR A 391 -3.09 15.04 16.84
C TYR A 391 -2.19 13.80 16.79
N PHE A 392 -1.18 13.74 17.65
CA PHE A 392 -0.17 12.67 17.67
C PHE A 392 -0.28 11.75 18.89
N LYS A 393 -1.32 11.87 19.70
CA LYS A 393 -1.50 11.08 20.95
C LYS A 393 -1.58 9.58 20.71
N ASP A 394 -2.08 9.17 19.57
CA ASP A 394 -2.31 7.75 19.24
C ASP A 394 -1.11 7.11 18.49
N PHE A 395 0.00 7.82 18.40
CA PHE A 395 1.23 7.31 17.80
C PHE A 395 2.02 6.46 18.74
#